data_b44cddae2f0a532103c937d3dc99a6fe
#
_entry.id   b44cddae2f0a532103c937d3dc99a6fe
#
_cell.length_a   1.000
_cell.length_b   1.000
_cell.length_c   1.000
_cell.angle_alpha   90.00
_cell.angle_beta   90.00
_cell.angle_gamma   90.00
#
_symmetry.space_group_name_H-M   'P 1'
#
loop_
_entity.id
_entity.type
_entity.pdbx_description
1 polymer ?
#
loop_
_entity_poly.entity_id
_entity_poly.type
_entity_poly.pdbx_seq_one_letter_code
_entity_poly.pdbx_strand_id
1 'polypeptide(L)'
;MKSLQDASAESVGKPPPTVLVVADEVLVRMALSDYLRECGYNVVETGDAREAIEVMTSDVAVDVAFSDIVMPGTMDGFGLAQWIRRERPDIKVVLSAGVARSAKAAGELCEDGPALAKPYDHADLERRIRSLLAAAPKRD
;
A
#
# COMPACT_ATOMS: atom_id res chain seq x y z
N MET A 1 9.47 -7.93 -26.45
CA MET A 1 9.46 -7.55 -26.17
C MET A 1 9.35 -7.10 -25.75
N LYS A 2 9.18 -6.93 -25.66
CA LYS A 2 9.18 -6.33 -25.27
C LYS A 2 8.69 -6.07 -24.74
N SER A 3 8.41 -6.15 -24.68
CA SER A 3 8.15 -5.69 -24.19
C SER A 3 7.88 -5.39 -23.54
N LEU A 4 7.54 -5.55 -23.38
CA LEU A 4 7.50 -5.05 -22.68
C LEU A 4 7.86 -4.57 -22.25
N GLN A 5 7.86 -4.66 -22.20
CA GLN A 5 8.47 -4.05 -21.76
C GLN A 5 8.76 -2.92 -22.10
N ASP A 6 8.33 -2.67 -22.86
CA ASP A 6 8.56 -1.48 -23.24
C ASP A 6 7.97 -0.38 -22.54
N ALA A 7 6.82 -0.40 -21.95
CA ALA A 7 6.35 0.63 -21.07
C ALA A 7 7.39 0.97 -20.07
N SER A 8 8.13 0.02 -19.67
CA SER A 8 9.15 0.36 -18.74
C SER A 8 10.28 1.12 -19.36
N ALA A 9 10.41 1.06 -20.67
CA ALA A 9 11.44 1.85 -21.30
C ALA A 9 11.16 3.33 -21.16
N GLU A 10 9.89 3.70 -21.05
CA GLU A 10 9.57 5.10 -20.92
C GLU A 10 9.90 5.65 -19.58
N SER A 11 10.18 4.79 -18.63
CA SER A 11 10.57 5.23 -17.31
C SER A 11 12.03 5.04 -17.08
N VAL A 12 12.81 5.11 -18.11
CA VAL A 12 14.24 4.92 -17.97
C VAL A 12 14.78 5.88 -16.93
N GLY A 13 15.56 5.36 -16.02
CA GLY A 13 16.13 6.14 -14.95
C GLY A 13 15.31 6.16 -13.69
N LYS A 14 14.08 5.67 -13.74
CA LYS A 14 13.24 5.63 -12.55
C LYS A 14 12.83 4.21 -12.26
N PRO A 15 13.09 3.71 -11.07
CA PRO A 15 12.60 2.38 -10.74
C PRO A 15 11.09 2.39 -10.63
N PRO A 16 10.43 1.24 -10.80
CA PRO A 16 9.00 1.16 -10.55
C PRO A 16 8.69 1.50 -9.09
N PRO A 17 7.51 2.03 -8.81
CA PRO A 17 7.14 2.28 -7.42
C PRO A 17 7.07 0.99 -6.63
N THR A 18 7.33 1.10 -5.35
CA THR A 18 7.30 -0.05 -4.43
C THR A 18 6.07 0.04 -3.54
N VAL A 19 5.30 -1.03 -3.51
CA VAL A 19 4.13 -1.16 -2.66
C VAL A 19 4.45 -2.16 -1.56
N LEU A 20 4.23 -1.74 -0.32
CA LEU A 20 4.33 -2.62 0.83
C LEU A 20 2.94 -3.17 1.11
N VAL A 21 2.79 -4.48 1.06
CA VAL A 21 1.51 -5.13 1.32
C VAL A 21 1.55 -5.74 2.70
N VAL A 22 0.63 -5.32 3.57
CA VAL A 22 0.57 -5.79 4.95
C VAL A 22 -0.76 -6.53 5.13
N ALA A 23 -0.71 -7.84 5.18
CA ALA A 23 -1.90 -8.66 5.32
C ALA A 23 -1.49 -10.00 5.92
N ASP A 24 -2.26 -10.47 6.91
CA ASP A 24 -1.88 -11.68 7.62
C ASP A 24 -2.31 -12.96 6.92
N GLU A 25 -3.31 -12.91 6.04
CA GLU A 25 -3.73 -14.09 5.31
C GLU A 25 -2.82 -14.33 4.11
N VAL A 26 -2.08 -15.43 4.16
CA VAL A 26 -1.02 -15.67 3.20
C VAL A 26 -1.54 -15.72 1.76
N LEU A 27 -2.63 -16.44 1.53
CA LEU A 27 -3.13 -16.58 0.16
C LEU A 27 -3.68 -15.27 -0.38
N VAL A 28 -4.36 -14.50 0.45
CA VAL A 28 -4.86 -13.19 0.04
C VAL A 28 -3.69 -12.27 -0.28
N ARG A 29 -2.69 -12.28 0.59
CA ARG A 29 -1.50 -11.44 0.39
C ARG A 29 -0.77 -11.80 -0.90
N MET A 30 -0.61 -13.11 -1.16
CA MET A 30 0.09 -13.56 -2.35
C MET A 30 -0.66 -13.19 -3.62
N ALA A 31 -1.98 -13.39 -3.63
CA ALA A 31 -2.76 -13.09 -4.82
C ALA A 31 -2.70 -11.60 -5.15
N LEU A 32 -2.84 -10.77 -4.15
CA LEU A 32 -2.78 -9.33 -4.36
C LEU A 32 -1.39 -8.90 -4.82
N SER A 33 -0.36 -9.45 -4.18
CA SER A 33 1.00 -9.09 -4.53
C SER A 33 1.35 -9.48 -5.95
N ASP A 34 0.92 -10.68 -6.36
CA ASP A 34 1.16 -11.11 -7.73
C ASP A 34 0.46 -10.20 -8.73
N TYR A 35 -0.78 -9.80 -8.42
CA TYR A 35 -1.51 -8.90 -9.29
C TYR A 35 -0.76 -7.56 -9.44
N LEU A 36 -0.30 -7.02 -8.33
CA LEU A 36 0.41 -5.74 -8.39
C LEU A 36 1.74 -5.85 -9.14
N ARG A 37 2.42 -6.98 -8.96
CA ARG A 37 3.67 -7.19 -9.73
C ARG A 37 3.38 -7.24 -11.22
N GLU A 38 2.28 -7.85 -11.62
CA GLU A 38 1.91 -7.88 -13.03
C GLU A 38 1.56 -6.50 -13.55
N CYS A 39 1.13 -5.61 -12.67
CA CYS A 39 0.87 -4.23 -13.05
C CYS A 39 2.14 -3.38 -13.12
N GLY A 40 3.28 -3.95 -12.76
CA GLY A 40 4.54 -3.24 -12.90
C GLY A 40 5.14 -2.70 -11.61
N TYR A 41 4.54 -2.99 -10.48
CA TYR A 41 5.06 -2.49 -9.20
C TYR A 41 6.07 -3.45 -8.61
N ASN A 42 7.01 -2.90 -7.85
CA ASN A 42 7.76 -3.73 -6.91
C ASN A 42 6.88 -3.95 -5.69
N VAL A 43 6.92 -5.14 -5.13
CA VAL A 43 6.07 -5.46 -3.99
C VAL A 43 6.89 -6.12 -2.90
N VAL A 44 6.71 -5.64 -1.68
CA VAL A 44 7.27 -6.26 -0.49
C VAL A 44 6.10 -6.75 0.34
N GLU A 45 6.14 -8.01 0.77
CA GLU A 45 5.04 -8.62 1.51
C GLU A 45 5.39 -8.75 2.97
N THR A 46 4.46 -8.37 3.83
CA THR A 46 4.63 -8.53 5.27
C THR A 46 3.32 -9.04 5.86
N GLY A 47 3.42 -9.68 7.01
CA GLY A 47 2.27 -10.32 7.63
C GLY A 47 1.64 -9.57 8.78
N ASP A 48 2.34 -8.57 9.31
CA ASP A 48 1.79 -7.78 10.41
C ASP A 48 2.49 -6.43 10.46
N ALA A 49 2.03 -5.60 11.40
CA ALA A 49 2.54 -4.24 11.49
C ALA A 49 4.02 -4.20 11.91
N ARG A 50 4.45 -5.15 12.75
CA ARG A 50 5.83 -5.17 13.19
C ARG A 50 6.77 -5.39 12.03
N GLU A 51 6.45 -6.36 11.17
CA GLU A 51 7.27 -6.60 10.00
C GLU A 51 7.25 -5.40 9.06
N ALA A 52 6.08 -4.77 8.92
CA ALA A 52 5.97 -3.61 8.05
C ALA A 52 6.87 -2.47 8.53
N ILE A 53 6.89 -2.24 9.84
CA ILE A 53 7.74 -1.19 10.39
C ILE A 53 9.21 -1.52 10.19
N GLU A 54 9.59 -2.78 10.32
CA GLU A 54 10.96 -3.18 10.06
C GLU A 54 11.37 -2.85 8.64
N VAL A 55 10.49 -3.11 7.68
CA VAL A 55 10.79 -2.78 6.29
C VAL A 55 10.93 -1.28 6.11
N MET A 56 10.00 -0.52 6.68
CA MET A 56 10.00 0.93 6.48
C MET A 56 11.12 1.65 7.22
N THR A 57 11.74 0.99 8.21
CA THR A 57 12.90 1.56 8.88
C THR A 57 14.22 1.06 8.30
N SER A 58 14.15 0.17 7.31
CA SER A 58 15.34 -0.32 6.63
C SER A 58 15.66 0.56 5.43
N ASP A 59 16.59 0.10 4.60
CA ASP A 59 16.97 0.83 3.40
C ASP A 59 15.98 0.68 2.27
N VAL A 60 14.96 -0.16 2.42
CA VAL A 60 14.00 -0.39 1.35
C VAL A 60 13.15 0.85 1.14
N ALA A 61 13.12 1.34 -0.09
CA ALA A 61 12.29 2.48 -0.43
C ALA A 61 10.85 1.99 -0.63
N VAL A 62 9.91 2.60 0.08
CA VAL A 62 8.49 2.27 -0.01
C VAL A 62 7.74 3.51 -0.42
N ASP A 63 6.91 3.40 -1.45
CA ASP A 63 6.12 4.53 -1.93
C ASP A 63 4.71 4.50 -1.42
N VAL A 64 4.11 3.32 -1.31
CA VAL A 64 2.74 3.15 -0.84
C VAL A 64 2.71 1.94 0.09
N ALA A 65 2.00 2.06 1.20
CA ALA A 65 1.73 0.95 2.10
C ALA A 65 0.24 0.65 2.08
N PHE A 66 -0.09 -0.59 1.77
CA PHE A 66 -1.47 -1.07 1.84
C PHE A 66 -1.58 -2.01 3.03
N SER A 67 -2.59 -1.81 3.86
CA SER A 67 -2.77 -2.64 5.05
C SER A 67 -4.23 -2.92 5.33
N ASP A 68 -4.52 -4.16 5.72
CA ASP A 68 -5.79 -4.44 6.38
C ASP A 68 -5.82 -3.73 7.72
N ILE A 69 -7.01 -3.33 8.15
CA ILE A 69 -7.15 -2.73 9.47
C ILE A 69 -7.05 -3.78 10.56
N VAL A 70 -7.72 -4.90 10.36
CA VAL A 70 -7.70 -5.97 11.38
C VAL A 70 -6.52 -6.87 11.11
N MET A 71 -5.59 -6.89 12.06
CA MET A 71 -4.37 -7.70 11.95
C MET A 71 -4.00 -8.22 13.33
N PRO A 72 -3.27 -9.34 13.38
CA PRO A 72 -2.80 -9.86 14.68
C PRO A 72 -1.69 -9.00 15.25
N GLY A 73 -1.42 -9.18 16.52
CA GLY A 73 -0.34 -8.48 17.20
C GLY A 73 -0.85 -7.30 17.99
N THR A 74 0.07 -6.47 18.44
CA THR A 74 -0.26 -5.36 19.31
C THR A 74 -0.63 -4.10 18.54
N MET A 75 -0.46 -4.10 17.24
CA MET A 75 -0.77 -2.93 16.42
C MET A 75 -1.60 -3.37 15.24
N ASP A 76 -2.76 -2.73 15.04
CA ASP A 76 -3.59 -3.00 13.88
C ASP A 76 -3.31 -1.99 12.77
N GLY A 77 -4.13 -1.99 11.73
CA GLY A 77 -3.93 -1.10 10.60
C GLY A 77 -4.07 0.37 10.95
N PHE A 78 -4.95 0.69 11.89
CA PHE A 78 -5.06 2.09 12.34
C PHE A 78 -3.76 2.54 13.00
N GLY A 79 -3.22 1.70 13.90
CA GLY A 79 -1.98 2.03 14.57
C GLY A 79 -0.83 2.17 13.59
N LEU A 80 -0.80 1.28 12.61
CA LEU A 80 0.25 1.34 11.60
C LEU A 80 0.14 2.64 10.79
N ALA A 81 -1.08 3.03 10.40
CA ALA A 81 -1.26 4.27 9.65
C ALA A 81 -0.81 5.48 10.46
N GLN A 82 -1.11 5.49 11.77
CA GLN A 82 -0.66 6.57 12.63
C GLN A 82 0.85 6.62 12.72
N TRP A 83 1.48 5.45 12.82
CA TRP A 83 2.93 5.36 12.85
C TRP A 83 3.54 5.94 11.57
N ILE A 84 2.96 5.58 10.41
CA ILE A 84 3.47 6.06 9.13
C ILE A 84 3.34 7.57 9.04
N ARG A 85 2.20 8.12 9.44
CA ARG A 85 2.01 9.57 9.38
C ARG A 85 3.02 10.31 10.24
N ARG A 86 3.40 9.72 11.35
CA ARG A 86 4.34 10.35 12.27
C ARG A 86 5.77 10.17 11.84
N GLU A 87 6.13 8.95 11.40
CA GLU A 87 7.53 8.61 11.17
C GLU A 87 7.92 8.65 9.70
N ARG A 88 6.99 8.37 8.81
CA ARG A 88 7.28 8.31 7.38
C ARG A 88 6.14 8.96 6.59
N PRO A 89 5.93 10.27 6.76
CA PRO A 89 4.82 10.94 6.07
C PRO A 89 4.98 10.98 4.55
N ASP A 90 6.13 10.61 4.05
CA ASP A 90 6.36 10.51 2.62
C ASP A 90 5.67 9.29 2.00
N ILE A 91 5.29 8.30 2.80
CA ILE A 91 4.67 7.09 2.30
C ILE A 91 3.16 7.27 2.26
N LYS A 92 2.56 6.99 1.10
CA LYS A 92 1.10 7.02 0.97
C LYS A 92 0.52 5.77 1.62
N VAL A 93 -0.67 5.90 2.19
CA VAL A 93 -1.30 4.79 2.91
C VAL A 93 -2.66 4.49 2.34
N VAL A 94 -2.93 3.21 2.10
CA VAL A 94 -4.26 2.72 1.74
C VAL A 94 -4.65 1.68 2.77
N LEU A 95 -5.82 1.84 3.38
CA LEU A 95 -6.33 0.89 4.36
C LEU A 95 -7.55 0.19 3.80
N SER A 96 -7.76 -1.06 4.17
CA SER A 96 -8.97 -1.78 3.80
C SER A 96 -9.71 -2.18 5.07
N ALA A 97 -11.02 -2.05 5.04
CA ALA A 97 -11.86 -2.31 6.18
C ALA A 97 -12.96 -3.30 5.83
N GLY A 98 -13.36 -4.09 6.82
CA GLY A 98 -14.38 -5.09 6.60
C GLY A 98 -15.78 -4.54 6.52
N VAL A 99 -16.04 -3.34 7.06
CA VAL A 99 -17.37 -2.75 7.04
C VAL A 99 -17.24 -1.27 6.72
N ALA A 100 -18.32 -0.71 6.19
CA ALA A 100 -18.31 0.67 5.72
C ALA A 100 -18.00 1.68 6.83
N ARG A 101 -18.48 1.40 8.04
CA ARG A 101 -18.23 2.33 9.14
C ARG A 101 -16.76 2.39 9.48
N SER A 102 -16.10 1.22 9.50
CA SER A 102 -14.67 1.20 9.73
C SER A 102 -13.90 1.87 8.60
N ALA A 103 -14.38 1.70 7.36
CA ALA A 103 -13.74 2.34 6.24
C ALA A 103 -13.81 3.86 6.35
N LYS A 104 -14.94 4.38 6.84
CA LYS A 104 -15.06 5.82 7.02
C LYS A 104 -14.12 6.32 8.10
N ALA A 105 -14.04 5.61 9.22
CA ALA A 105 -13.14 6.01 10.30
C ALA A 105 -11.69 5.97 9.84
N ALA A 106 -11.34 4.95 9.07
CA ALA A 106 -9.98 4.85 8.55
C ALA A 106 -9.68 5.97 7.57
N GLY A 107 -10.67 6.38 6.78
CA GLY A 107 -10.48 7.48 5.85
C GLY A 107 -10.24 8.80 6.56
N GLU A 108 -10.87 8.99 7.71
CA GLU A 108 -10.63 10.19 8.49
C GLU A 108 -9.22 10.22 9.06
N LEU A 109 -8.70 9.04 9.39
CA LEU A 109 -7.35 8.95 9.90
C LEU A 109 -6.31 9.09 8.79
N CYS A 110 -6.62 8.60 7.61
CA CYS A 110 -5.70 8.57 6.50
C CYS A 110 -6.01 9.72 5.55
N GLU A 111 -5.07 10.65 5.41
CA GLU A 111 -5.29 11.83 4.58
C GLU A 111 -5.31 11.52 3.10
N ASP A 112 -4.94 10.30 2.72
CA ASP A 112 -4.84 9.94 1.32
C ASP A 112 -6.14 9.45 0.74
N GLY A 113 -7.23 9.63 1.46
CA GLY A 113 -8.54 9.28 0.97
C GLY A 113 -9.21 8.22 1.82
N PRO A 114 -10.47 7.90 1.53
CA PRO A 114 -11.19 6.91 2.33
C PRO A 114 -10.60 5.53 2.15
N ALA A 115 -10.73 4.71 3.18
CA ALA A 115 -10.30 3.32 3.10
C ALA A 115 -11.17 2.56 2.12
N LEU A 116 -10.59 1.52 1.54
CA LEU A 116 -11.34 0.62 0.68
C LEU A 116 -12.19 -0.30 1.54
N ALA A 117 -13.47 -0.40 1.23
CA ALA A 117 -14.36 -1.31 1.94
C ALA A 117 -14.31 -2.68 1.29
N LYS A 118 -14.26 -3.72 2.08
CA LYS A 118 -14.29 -5.08 1.56
C LYS A 118 -15.72 -5.46 1.25
N PRO A 119 -15.95 -6.26 0.21
CA PRO A 119 -14.95 -6.73 -0.73
C PRO A 119 -14.57 -5.67 -1.75
N TYR A 120 -13.35 -5.74 -2.23
CA TYR A 120 -12.89 -4.87 -3.31
C TYR A 120 -12.17 -5.71 -4.34
N ASP A 121 -12.11 -5.21 -5.57
CA ASP A 121 -11.33 -5.87 -6.61
C ASP A 121 -9.88 -5.42 -6.54
N HIS A 122 -8.97 -6.30 -6.94
CA HIS A 122 -7.56 -5.91 -7.01
C HIS A 122 -7.38 -4.70 -7.94
N ALA A 123 -8.19 -4.62 -8.99
CA ALA A 123 -8.12 -3.48 -9.90
C ALA A 123 -8.50 -2.18 -9.21
N ASP A 124 -9.46 -2.21 -8.27
CA ASP A 124 -9.82 -1.03 -7.53
C ASP A 124 -8.67 -0.55 -6.67
N LEU A 125 -7.99 -1.49 -6.03
CA LEU A 125 -6.84 -1.14 -5.21
C LEU A 125 -5.73 -0.55 -6.07
N GLU A 126 -5.45 -1.17 -7.21
CA GLU A 126 -4.39 -0.70 -8.07
C GLU A 126 -4.71 0.71 -8.60
N ARG A 127 -5.97 0.97 -8.93
CA ARG A 127 -6.35 2.32 -9.37
C ARG A 127 -6.14 3.33 -8.25
N ARG A 128 -6.43 2.96 -7.01
CA ARG A 128 -6.20 3.86 -5.89
C ARG A 128 -4.72 4.14 -5.73
N ILE A 129 -3.90 3.11 -5.81
CA ILE A 129 -2.45 3.28 -5.70
C ILE A 129 -1.94 4.19 -6.80
N ARG A 130 -2.36 3.94 -8.04
CA ARG A 130 -1.91 4.73 -9.17
C ARG A 130 -2.31 6.20 -9.02
N SER A 131 -3.53 6.42 -8.54
CA SER A 131 -4.02 7.77 -8.32
C SER A 131 -3.19 8.50 -7.27
N LEU A 132 -2.85 7.82 -6.19
CA LEU A 132 -2.05 8.44 -5.14
C LEU A 132 -0.65 8.78 -5.62
N LEU A 133 -0.06 7.89 -6.42
CA LEU A 133 1.29 8.13 -6.93
C LEU A 133 1.32 9.25 -7.98
N ALA A 134 0.20 9.46 -8.68
CA ALA A 134 0.14 10.51 -9.67
C ALA A 134 -0.18 11.88 -9.08
N ALA A 135 -0.62 11.92 -7.82
CA ALA A 135 -0.96 13.19 -7.20
C ALA A 135 0.28 14.01 -6.96
N ALA A 136 0.11 15.33 -6.94
CA ALA A 136 1.23 16.22 -6.63
C ALA A 136 1.78 15.89 -5.26
N PRO A 137 3.10 16.03 -5.06
CA PRO A 137 3.66 15.77 -3.74
C PRO A 137 3.04 16.67 -2.69
N LYS A 138 2.81 16.09 -1.54
CA LYS A 138 2.38 16.91 -0.44
C LYS A 138 3.56 17.58 0.15
N ARG A 139 3.47 18.72 0.52
CA ARG A 139 4.56 19.36 1.06
C ARG A 139 4.44 20.65 1.18
N ASP A 140 4.95 20.78 1.32
CA ASP A 140 4.85 21.80 1.47
C ASP A 140 4.72 22.27 1.42
#